data_ba611eec9654e57c2d82bc791b6208f6
#
_entry.id   ba611eec9654e57c2d82bc791b6208f6
#
_cell.length_a   1.000
_cell.length_b   1.000
_cell.length_c   1.000
_cell.angle_alpha   90.00
_cell.angle_beta   90.00
_cell.angle_gamma   90.00
#
_symmetry.space_group_name_H-M   'P 1'
#
loop_
_entity.id
_entity.type
_entity.pdbx_description
1 polymer ?
#
loop_
_entity_poly.entity_id
_entity_poly.type
_entity_poly.pdbx_seq_one_letter_code
_entity_poly.pdbx_strand_id
1 'polypeptide(L)'
;KGTRINIVDTPGHADFGGEVERILSMVDGVVLLVDAAEGPMPQTKFVTSKALALGLRPIVVLNKVDKPDAEPDRALDECFDLFASLDANEDQLDFPHMYASGRNGWADAELDGPRKDLSALFNLIVNHVPAPKQIKHQDDDFRMLATTLGSDPFVGRLLTGRIESGKVKVGQTVQALSRIGQKIEQFRVTRVQAFRGLAQSDIEEGLAGDIVSLAGMTKATVADTICALAVDEPLDAQPIDPPTITVTFGINDSPLAGRDGKKVQSRVIRERLMKEAEGNVAIKIKDTPGGEGFEVSGRGELQMGVLIENMRREGFELSISRPQVIMREGENGTEEPIEEATIDVDDEYSGAVIEK
;
A
#
# COMPACT_ATOMS: atom_id res chain seq x y z
N LYS A 1 6.38 3.66 27.73
CA LYS A 1 5.35 4.44 28.42
C LYS A 1 3.93 3.84 28.29
N GLY A 2 3.75 2.58 27.82
CA GLY A 2 2.45 1.90 27.77
C GLY A 2 1.62 2.14 26.52
N THR A 3 2.02 3.03 25.61
CA THR A 3 1.35 3.24 24.32
C THR A 3 2.04 2.41 23.24
N ARG A 4 1.23 1.68 22.45
CA ARG A 4 1.69 0.99 21.23
C ARG A 4 1.43 1.88 20.03
N ILE A 5 2.43 2.03 19.18
CA ILE A 5 2.35 2.70 17.90
C ILE A 5 2.59 1.63 16.83
N ASN A 6 1.61 1.39 15.97
CA ASN A 6 1.78 0.57 14.77
C ASN A 6 2.16 1.50 13.62
N ILE A 7 3.27 1.23 12.96
CA ILE A 7 3.73 1.99 11.81
C ILE A 7 3.46 1.16 10.58
N VAL A 8 2.72 1.73 9.61
CA VAL A 8 2.43 1.11 8.33
C VAL A 8 3.05 1.99 7.25
N ASP A 9 3.98 1.43 6.50
CA ASP A 9 4.62 2.11 5.38
C ASP A 9 3.72 2.01 4.13
N THR A 10 3.72 3.07 3.31
CA THR A 10 2.95 3.13 2.06
C THR A 10 3.88 3.19 0.87
N PRO A 11 3.58 2.48 -0.24
CA PRO A 11 4.25 2.77 -1.49
C PRO A 11 3.94 4.21 -1.93
N GLY A 12 4.94 4.92 -2.47
CA GLY A 12 4.80 6.33 -2.86
C GLY A 12 4.29 6.55 -4.29
N HIS A 13 4.30 5.53 -5.14
CA HIS A 13 4.01 5.69 -6.57
C HIS A 13 2.52 5.49 -6.88
N ALA A 14 1.99 6.27 -7.85
CA ALA A 14 0.59 6.24 -8.28
C ALA A 14 0.11 4.87 -8.78
N ASP A 15 0.98 4.03 -9.37
CA ASP A 15 0.66 2.67 -9.78
C ASP A 15 0.12 1.80 -8.63
N PHE A 16 0.43 2.17 -7.38
CA PHE A 16 -0.02 1.51 -6.16
C PHE A 16 -1.15 2.25 -5.45
N GLY A 17 -1.85 3.15 -6.16
CA GLY A 17 -2.88 4.03 -5.57
C GLY A 17 -3.95 3.31 -4.77
N GLY A 18 -4.48 2.22 -5.29
CA GLY A 18 -5.46 1.40 -4.57
C GLY A 18 -4.90 0.71 -3.32
N GLU A 19 -3.59 0.42 -3.29
CA GLU A 19 -2.91 -0.11 -2.11
C GLU A 19 -2.72 0.99 -1.05
N VAL A 20 -2.32 2.18 -1.47
CA VAL A 20 -2.21 3.37 -0.61
C VAL A 20 -3.54 3.67 0.07
N GLU A 21 -4.65 3.73 -0.68
CA GLU A 21 -5.98 3.99 -0.11
C GLU A 21 -6.39 2.95 0.95
N ARG A 22 -6.14 1.68 0.67
CA ARG A 22 -6.45 0.60 1.63
C ARG A 22 -5.59 0.69 2.89
N ILE A 23 -4.30 1.03 2.76
CA ILE A 23 -3.41 1.23 3.90
C ILE A 23 -3.87 2.43 4.72
N LEU A 24 -4.19 3.55 4.08
CA LEU A 24 -4.67 4.75 4.75
C LEU A 24 -6.00 4.53 5.48
N SER A 25 -6.86 3.63 5.01
CA SER A 25 -8.12 3.31 5.68
C SER A 25 -7.96 2.61 7.04
N MET A 26 -6.80 2.00 7.31
CA MET A 26 -6.55 1.27 8.56
C MET A 26 -5.68 2.03 9.58
N VAL A 27 -5.36 3.30 9.33
CA VAL A 27 -4.53 4.12 10.22
C VAL A 27 -5.34 5.26 10.83
N ASP A 28 -4.83 5.83 11.92
CA ASP A 28 -5.49 6.90 12.67
C ASP A 28 -4.81 8.26 12.48
N GLY A 29 -3.64 8.29 11.85
CA GLY A 29 -2.87 9.49 11.53
C GLY A 29 -1.82 9.21 10.49
N VAL A 30 -1.24 10.27 9.95
CA VAL A 30 -0.23 10.20 8.88
C VAL A 30 0.99 11.02 9.29
N VAL A 31 2.17 10.45 9.08
CA VAL A 31 3.45 11.18 9.13
C VAL A 31 3.92 11.36 7.69
N LEU A 32 3.89 12.60 7.21
CA LEU A 32 4.34 12.97 5.88
C LEU A 32 5.83 13.32 5.95
N LEU A 33 6.66 12.49 5.30
CA LEU A 33 8.10 12.73 5.20
C LEU A 33 8.40 13.55 3.95
N VAL A 34 9.02 14.71 4.13
CA VAL A 34 9.42 15.61 3.05
C VAL A 34 10.94 15.81 3.09
N ASP A 35 11.60 15.69 1.95
CA ASP A 35 13.00 16.02 1.82
C ASP A 35 13.17 17.55 1.90
N ALA A 36 13.94 18.05 2.88
CA ALA A 36 14.12 19.47 3.09
C ALA A 36 14.84 20.21 1.93
N ALA A 37 15.52 19.47 1.05
CA ALA A 37 16.15 20.05 -0.15
C ALA A 37 15.22 20.07 -1.35
N GLU A 38 14.38 19.03 -1.51
CA GLU A 38 13.51 18.86 -2.69
C GLU A 38 12.10 19.43 -2.49
N GLY A 39 11.61 19.50 -1.24
CA GLY A 39 10.22 19.84 -0.95
C GLY A 39 9.23 18.70 -1.25
N PRO A 40 7.91 18.98 -1.27
CA PRO A 40 6.90 18.00 -1.58
C PRO A 40 6.88 17.66 -3.07
N MET A 41 7.19 16.41 -3.41
CA MET A 41 7.23 15.88 -4.78
C MET A 41 5.83 15.46 -5.27
N PRO A 42 5.60 15.20 -6.58
CA PRO A 42 4.31 14.78 -7.11
C PRO A 42 3.70 13.56 -6.42
N GLN A 43 4.52 12.60 -6.01
CA GLN A 43 4.09 11.43 -5.24
C GLN A 43 3.59 11.82 -3.84
N THR A 44 4.21 12.83 -3.22
CA THR A 44 3.76 13.42 -1.96
C THR A 44 2.35 13.99 -2.11
N LYS A 45 2.11 14.75 -3.19
CA LYS A 45 0.79 15.31 -3.52
C LYS A 45 -0.28 14.24 -3.62
N PHE A 46 0.00 13.14 -4.34
CA PHE A 46 -0.93 12.03 -4.52
C PHE A 46 -1.32 11.38 -3.18
N VAL A 47 -0.34 10.97 -2.36
CA VAL A 47 -0.61 10.32 -1.06
C VAL A 47 -1.31 11.28 -0.10
N THR A 48 -0.89 12.55 -0.09
CA THR A 48 -1.48 13.60 0.77
C THR A 48 -2.95 13.83 0.42
N SER A 49 -3.30 13.94 -0.87
CA SER A 49 -4.70 14.13 -1.29
C SER A 49 -5.62 13.01 -0.76
N LYS A 50 -5.14 11.76 -0.82
CA LYS A 50 -5.88 10.60 -0.30
C LYS A 50 -6.02 10.63 1.22
N ALA A 51 -4.96 10.99 1.94
CA ALA A 51 -4.98 11.11 3.40
C ALA A 51 -5.93 12.22 3.88
N LEU A 52 -5.89 13.38 3.23
CA LEU A 52 -6.78 14.51 3.55
C LEU A 52 -8.24 14.19 3.27
N ALA A 53 -8.55 13.51 2.15
CA ALA A 53 -9.90 13.08 1.80
C ALA A 53 -10.51 12.09 2.83
N LEU A 54 -9.67 11.29 3.49
CA LEU A 54 -10.07 10.41 4.61
C LEU A 54 -10.22 11.14 5.95
N GLY A 55 -9.97 12.45 5.99
CA GLY A 55 -10.04 13.27 7.21
C GLY A 55 -8.88 13.03 8.17
N LEU A 56 -7.78 12.41 7.72
CA LEU A 56 -6.60 12.22 8.54
C LEU A 56 -5.89 13.56 8.78
N ARG A 57 -5.33 13.72 10.00
CA ARG A 57 -4.54 14.89 10.38
C ARG A 57 -3.05 14.58 10.20
N PRO A 58 -2.37 15.23 9.25
CA PRO A 58 -0.96 14.96 9.01
C PRO A 58 -0.06 15.58 10.07
N ILE A 59 1.08 14.92 10.28
CA ILE A 59 2.28 15.48 10.92
C ILE A 59 3.32 15.61 9.81
N VAL A 60 3.86 16.78 9.57
CA VAL A 60 4.91 17.00 8.58
C VAL A 60 6.29 16.82 9.23
N VAL A 61 7.13 16.00 8.63
CA VAL A 61 8.53 15.82 9.07
C VAL A 61 9.46 16.21 7.92
N LEU A 62 10.10 17.36 8.08
CA LEU A 62 11.13 17.85 7.16
C LEU A 62 12.41 17.06 7.42
N ASN A 63 12.63 16.05 6.61
CA ASN A 63 13.75 15.12 6.77
C ASN A 63 14.96 15.57 5.95
N LYS A 64 16.11 15.02 6.27
CA LYS A 64 17.39 15.30 5.62
C LYS A 64 17.87 16.75 5.80
N VAL A 65 17.50 17.42 6.88
CA VAL A 65 17.96 18.79 7.20
C VAL A 65 19.46 18.89 7.43
N ASP A 66 20.17 17.76 7.48
CA ASP A 66 21.62 17.66 7.53
C ASP A 66 22.32 17.81 6.17
N LYS A 67 21.56 17.86 5.05
CA LYS A 67 22.12 18.12 3.73
C LYS A 67 22.57 19.56 3.59
N PRO A 68 23.66 19.84 2.81
CA PRO A 68 24.14 21.20 2.58
C PRO A 68 23.17 22.11 1.81
N ASP A 69 22.32 21.51 0.99
CA ASP A 69 21.31 22.13 0.14
C ASP A 69 19.89 22.10 0.75
N ALA A 70 19.78 21.75 2.03
CA ALA A 70 18.50 21.75 2.72
C ALA A 70 17.98 23.18 2.96
N GLU A 71 16.72 23.41 2.59
CA GLU A 71 15.98 24.66 2.78
C GLU A 71 14.66 24.36 3.52
N PRO A 72 14.72 24.05 4.85
CA PRO A 72 13.55 23.57 5.58
C PRO A 72 12.37 24.54 5.59
N ASP A 73 12.62 25.85 5.69
CA ASP A 73 11.55 26.86 5.72
C ASP A 73 10.81 26.90 4.37
N ARG A 74 11.53 26.85 3.24
CA ARG A 74 10.92 26.75 1.90
C ARG A 74 10.09 25.47 1.77
N ALA A 75 10.64 24.32 2.18
CA ALA A 75 9.93 23.07 2.09
C ALA A 75 8.66 23.02 2.97
N LEU A 76 8.67 23.73 4.11
CA LEU A 76 7.50 23.88 4.97
C LEU A 76 6.42 24.75 4.32
N ASP A 77 6.79 25.87 3.74
CA ASP A 77 5.87 26.75 3.02
C ASP A 77 5.23 26.03 1.84
N GLU A 78 6.03 25.28 1.06
CA GLU A 78 5.53 24.45 -0.04
C GLU A 78 4.57 23.35 0.41
N CYS A 79 4.78 22.76 1.61
CA CYS A 79 3.81 21.81 2.21
C CYS A 79 2.49 22.50 2.56
N PHE A 80 2.54 23.72 3.10
CA PHE A 80 1.35 24.49 3.41
C PHE A 80 0.56 24.81 2.13
N ASP A 81 1.25 25.31 1.10
CA ASP A 81 0.64 25.62 -0.20
C ASP A 81 0.04 24.36 -0.85
N LEU A 82 0.75 23.22 -0.76
CA LEU A 82 0.22 21.94 -1.21
C LEU A 82 -1.08 21.57 -0.50
N PHE A 83 -1.15 21.65 0.83
CA PHE A 83 -2.34 21.31 1.59
C PHE A 83 -3.51 22.24 1.25
N ALA A 84 -3.23 23.54 1.13
CA ALA A 84 -4.22 24.54 0.70
C ALA A 84 -4.75 24.23 -0.72
N SER A 85 -3.88 23.83 -1.66
CA SER A 85 -4.26 23.44 -3.02
C SER A 85 -5.09 22.16 -3.09
N LEU A 86 -5.04 21.31 -2.05
CA LEU A 86 -5.78 20.06 -1.92
C LEU A 86 -7.07 20.22 -1.06
N ASP A 87 -7.55 21.45 -0.87
CA ASP A 87 -8.76 21.76 -0.10
C ASP A 87 -8.72 21.22 1.36
N ALA A 88 -7.54 21.23 1.99
CA ALA A 88 -7.40 20.85 3.39
C ALA A 88 -8.25 21.78 4.29
N ASN A 89 -8.92 21.20 5.29
CA ASN A 89 -9.67 21.97 6.27
C ASN A 89 -8.75 22.64 7.30
N GLU A 90 -9.32 23.53 8.13
CA GLU A 90 -8.56 24.29 9.14
C GLU A 90 -7.75 23.39 10.08
N ASP A 91 -8.32 22.27 10.55
CA ASP A 91 -7.64 21.30 11.41
C ASP A 91 -6.45 20.59 10.71
N GLN A 92 -6.50 20.47 9.39
CA GLN A 92 -5.46 19.85 8.57
C GLN A 92 -4.39 20.87 8.17
N LEU A 93 -4.75 22.14 8.01
CA LEU A 93 -3.79 23.23 7.75
C LEU A 93 -3.00 23.61 9.01
N ASP A 94 -3.56 23.41 10.21
CA ASP A 94 -2.86 23.57 11.49
C ASP A 94 -2.04 22.31 11.84
N PHE A 95 -1.25 21.83 10.89
CA PHE A 95 -0.44 20.64 11.08
C PHE A 95 0.83 20.91 11.88
N PRO A 96 1.15 20.07 12.88
CA PRO A 96 2.44 20.14 13.55
C PRO A 96 3.55 19.66 12.62
N HIS A 97 4.73 20.26 12.74
CA HIS A 97 5.89 19.85 11.98
C HIS A 97 7.10 19.58 12.86
N MET A 98 8.10 18.87 12.32
CA MET A 98 9.38 18.58 12.95
C MET A 98 10.50 18.58 11.92
N TYR A 99 11.69 18.89 12.38
CA TYR A 99 12.94 18.78 11.63
C TYR A 99 13.61 17.46 11.97
N ALA A 100 14.12 16.74 10.97
CA ALA A 100 14.70 15.43 11.19
C ALA A 100 15.91 15.13 10.32
N SER A 101 16.74 14.25 10.80
CA SER A 101 17.72 13.51 10.02
C SER A 101 17.56 12.03 10.31
N GLY A 102 16.82 11.34 9.45
CA GLY A 102 16.60 9.89 9.56
C GLY A 102 17.91 9.11 9.52
N ARG A 103 18.91 9.59 8.75
CA ARG A 103 20.24 8.99 8.68
C ARG A 103 20.96 9.04 10.03
N ASN A 104 20.83 10.15 10.75
CA ASN A 104 21.48 10.38 12.04
C ASN A 104 20.60 9.98 13.24
N GLY A 105 19.34 9.55 12.98
CA GLY A 105 18.44 8.98 13.97
C GLY A 105 17.85 9.99 14.97
N TRP A 106 17.58 11.23 14.54
CA TRP A 106 17.01 12.25 15.41
C TRP A 106 15.86 13.03 14.74
N ALA A 107 14.96 13.57 15.56
CA ALA A 107 13.95 14.55 15.19
C ALA A 107 13.76 15.56 16.32
N ASP A 108 13.53 16.83 15.97
CA ASP A 108 13.33 17.92 16.91
C ASP A 108 12.28 18.91 16.43
N ALA A 109 11.61 19.60 17.35
CA ALA A 109 10.65 20.64 17.03
C ALA A 109 11.30 21.93 16.50
N GLU A 110 12.55 22.16 16.90
CA GLU A 110 13.33 23.34 16.50
C GLU A 110 14.53 22.91 15.65
N LEU A 111 14.81 23.67 14.59
CA LEU A 111 15.92 23.38 13.69
C LEU A 111 17.28 23.35 14.43
N ASP A 112 17.44 24.23 15.42
CA ASP A 112 18.64 24.33 16.27
C ASP A 112 18.52 23.52 17.57
N GLY A 113 17.53 22.63 17.67
CA GLY A 113 17.29 21.82 18.85
C GLY A 113 18.39 20.83 19.20
N PRO A 114 18.27 20.11 20.30
CA PRO A 114 19.34 19.27 20.86
C PRO A 114 19.67 18.02 20.01
N ARG A 115 18.87 17.66 18.99
CA ARG A 115 19.13 16.57 18.02
C ARG A 115 19.54 15.24 18.65
N LYS A 116 18.84 14.81 19.71
CA LYS A 116 19.22 13.64 20.52
C LYS A 116 18.83 12.30 19.90
N ASP A 117 17.54 12.15 19.66
CA ASP A 117 16.92 10.91 19.18
C ASP A 117 15.53 11.20 18.58
N LEU A 118 14.75 10.15 18.32
CA LEU A 118 13.37 10.26 17.78
C LEU A 118 12.30 10.43 18.86
N SER A 119 12.63 10.59 20.13
CA SER A 119 11.65 10.67 21.22
C SER A 119 10.70 11.85 21.09
N ALA A 120 11.16 12.99 20.56
CA ALA A 120 10.31 14.15 20.29
C ALA A 120 9.22 13.81 19.27
N LEU A 121 9.55 13.13 18.17
CA LEU A 121 8.61 12.68 17.17
C LEU A 121 7.58 11.68 17.74
N PHE A 122 8.03 10.69 18.51
CA PHE A 122 7.10 9.74 19.13
C PHE A 122 6.17 10.42 20.15
N ASN A 123 6.65 11.42 20.88
CA ASN A 123 5.80 12.19 21.78
C ASN A 123 4.77 13.02 21.00
N LEU A 124 5.17 13.63 19.88
CA LEU A 124 4.25 14.36 19.01
C LEU A 124 3.18 13.43 18.45
N ILE A 125 3.56 12.26 17.92
CA ILE A 125 2.60 11.26 17.40
C ILE A 125 1.58 10.89 18.49
N VAL A 126 2.02 10.54 19.71
CA VAL A 126 1.12 10.15 20.81
C VAL A 126 0.17 11.26 21.22
N ASN A 127 0.58 12.52 21.12
CA ASN A 127 -0.22 13.67 21.52
C ASN A 127 -1.16 14.16 20.42
N HIS A 128 -0.78 14.01 19.14
CA HIS A 128 -1.53 14.55 18.00
C HIS A 128 -2.46 13.51 17.38
N VAL A 129 -2.01 12.26 17.21
CA VAL A 129 -2.81 11.21 16.58
C VAL A 129 -3.84 10.69 17.58
N PRO A 130 -5.14 10.69 17.23
CA PRO A 130 -6.17 10.16 18.12
C PRO A 130 -6.01 8.65 18.36
N ALA A 131 -6.48 8.18 19.51
CA ALA A 131 -6.56 6.74 19.75
C ALA A 131 -7.60 6.09 18.81
N PRO A 132 -7.40 4.83 18.40
CA PRO A 132 -8.34 4.12 17.53
C PRO A 132 -9.77 4.15 18.08
N LYS A 133 -10.72 4.61 17.26
CA LYS A 133 -12.14 4.67 17.65
C LYS A 133 -12.71 3.27 17.93
N GLN A 134 -12.13 2.25 17.32
CA GLN A 134 -12.50 0.84 17.40
C GLN A 134 -12.40 0.27 18.82
N ILE A 135 -11.56 0.83 19.68
CA ILE A 135 -11.39 0.39 21.08
C ILE A 135 -12.72 0.35 21.85
N LYS A 136 -13.68 1.19 21.48
CA LYS A 136 -15.03 1.21 22.08
C LYS A 136 -15.90 0.03 21.67
N HIS A 137 -15.53 -0.71 20.64
CA HIS A 137 -16.28 -1.79 20.02
C HIS A 137 -15.68 -3.18 20.31
N GLN A 138 -14.90 -3.33 21.39
CA GLN A 138 -14.23 -4.60 21.73
C GLN A 138 -15.19 -5.73 22.13
N ASP A 139 -16.38 -5.40 22.63
CA ASP A 139 -17.37 -6.37 23.05
C ASP A 139 -18.41 -6.69 21.97
N ASP A 140 -18.31 -6.02 20.80
CA ASP A 140 -19.17 -6.27 19.66
C ASP A 140 -18.74 -7.56 18.92
N ASP A 141 -19.51 -7.97 17.91
CA ASP A 141 -19.13 -9.06 17.02
C ASP A 141 -17.87 -8.74 16.23
N PHE A 142 -17.01 -9.74 16.08
CA PHE A 142 -15.75 -9.58 15.34
C PHE A 142 -15.99 -9.21 13.89
N ARG A 143 -15.32 -8.12 13.45
CA ARG A 143 -15.24 -7.66 12.06
C ARG A 143 -13.84 -7.11 11.76
N MET A 144 -13.28 -7.51 10.66
CA MET A 144 -12.00 -7.04 10.13
C MET A 144 -12.10 -6.86 8.62
N LEU A 145 -11.71 -5.70 8.11
CA LEU A 145 -11.56 -5.48 6.67
C LEU A 145 -10.17 -5.98 6.23
N ALA A 146 -10.14 -6.88 5.26
CA ALA A 146 -8.90 -7.35 4.67
C ALA A 146 -8.32 -6.27 3.73
N THR A 147 -7.15 -5.73 4.06
CA THR A 147 -6.49 -4.64 3.31
C THR A 147 -5.32 -5.12 2.48
N THR A 148 -4.57 -6.09 2.98
CA THR A 148 -3.38 -6.61 2.30
C THR A 148 -3.40 -8.13 2.30
N LEU A 149 -3.00 -8.73 1.17
CA LEU A 149 -2.82 -10.16 1.02
C LEU A 149 -1.33 -10.48 0.95
N GLY A 150 -0.89 -11.34 1.83
CA GLY A 150 0.45 -11.92 1.83
C GLY A 150 0.40 -13.44 1.72
N SER A 151 1.57 -14.05 1.64
CA SER A 151 1.71 -15.50 1.69
C SER A 151 2.89 -15.91 2.56
N ASP A 152 2.68 -16.92 3.40
CA ASP A 152 3.71 -17.55 4.20
C ASP A 152 3.94 -18.98 3.70
N PRO A 153 5.19 -19.46 3.57
CA PRO A 153 5.48 -20.79 3.04
C PRO A 153 4.86 -21.95 3.84
N PHE A 154 4.57 -21.74 5.13
CA PHE A 154 4.08 -22.77 6.04
C PHE A 154 2.57 -22.72 6.27
N VAL A 155 1.99 -21.51 6.32
CA VAL A 155 0.56 -21.33 6.64
C VAL A 155 -0.28 -20.87 5.45
N GLY A 156 0.35 -20.62 4.31
CA GLY A 156 -0.34 -20.22 3.09
C GLY A 156 -0.73 -18.73 3.11
N ARG A 157 -1.97 -18.43 2.75
CA ARG A 157 -2.49 -17.06 2.62
C ARG A 157 -2.58 -16.37 3.97
N LEU A 158 -2.15 -15.11 4.00
CA LEU A 158 -2.23 -14.21 5.13
C LEU A 158 -3.03 -12.96 4.73
N LEU A 159 -4.16 -12.72 5.37
CA LEU A 159 -4.90 -11.48 5.20
C LEU A 159 -4.62 -10.55 6.37
N THR A 160 -4.08 -9.38 6.06
CA THR A 160 -3.79 -8.33 7.04
C THR A 160 -4.85 -7.24 6.97
N GLY A 161 -5.27 -6.75 8.13
CA GLY A 161 -6.23 -5.67 8.24
C GLY A 161 -6.36 -5.19 9.68
N ARG A 162 -7.09 -4.08 9.86
CA ARG A 162 -7.46 -3.60 11.18
C ARG A 162 -8.75 -4.28 11.65
N ILE A 163 -8.77 -4.69 12.91
CA ILE A 163 -9.99 -5.16 13.56
C ILE A 163 -10.87 -3.95 13.86
N GLU A 164 -12.03 -3.88 13.21
CA GLU A 164 -12.98 -2.77 13.35
C GLU A 164 -13.90 -2.95 14.58
N SER A 165 -14.21 -4.19 14.94
CA SER A 165 -14.98 -4.52 16.16
C SER A 165 -14.65 -5.91 16.67
N GLY A 166 -14.94 -6.14 17.95
CA GLY A 166 -14.81 -7.42 18.61
C GLY A 166 -13.37 -7.88 18.81
N LYS A 167 -13.20 -9.17 18.79
CA LYS A 167 -11.92 -9.86 18.99
C LYS A 167 -11.85 -11.14 18.19
N VAL A 168 -10.64 -11.54 17.82
CA VAL A 168 -10.37 -12.79 17.11
C VAL A 168 -9.30 -13.59 17.82
N LYS A 169 -9.50 -14.92 17.94
CA LYS A 169 -8.56 -15.86 18.57
C LYS A 169 -8.14 -16.95 17.62
N VAL A 170 -6.96 -17.48 17.85
CA VAL A 170 -6.52 -18.72 17.20
C VAL A 170 -7.52 -19.83 17.50
N GLY A 171 -7.92 -20.57 16.47
CA GLY A 171 -8.91 -21.65 16.58
C GLY A 171 -10.36 -21.23 16.46
N GLN A 172 -10.67 -19.92 16.44
CA GLN A 172 -12.03 -19.41 16.24
C GLN A 172 -12.50 -19.70 14.80
N THR A 173 -13.78 -20.05 14.67
CA THR A 173 -14.43 -20.17 13.37
C THR A 173 -15.03 -18.84 12.98
N VAL A 174 -14.67 -18.37 11.79
CA VAL A 174 -15.10 -17.09 11.20
C VAL A 174 -15.58 -17.32 9.77
N GLN A 175 -16.17 -16.29 9.17
CA GLN A 175 -16.55 -16.30 7.75
C GLN A 175 -15.96 -15.10 7.03
N ALA A 176 -15.89 -15.23 5.71
CA ALA A 176 -15.54 -14.16 4.79
C ALA A 176 -16.77 -13.75 3.98
N LEU A 177 -17.05 -12.45 3.94
CA LEU A 177 -18.09 -11.82 3.13
C LEU A 177 -17.45 -10.97 2.04
N SER A 178 -17.97 -11.07 0.82
CA SER A 178 -17.59 -10.15 -0.26
C SER A 178 -18.11 -8.74 0.02
N ARG A 179 -17.63 -7.75 -0.73
CA ARG A 179 -18.10 -6.36 -0.66
C ARG A 179 -19.62 -6.20 -0.83
N ILE A 180 -20.28 -7.12 -1.51
CA ILE A 180 -21.74 -7.13 -1.73
C ILE A 180 -22.49 -8.05 -0.75
N GLY A 181 -21.83 -8.48 0.33
CA GLY A 181 -22.44 -9.32 1.38
C GLY A 181 -22.57 -10.80 1.03
N GLN A 182 -22.03 -11.28 -0.09
CA GLN A 182 -22.05 -12.70 -0.40
C GLN A 182 -21.04 -13.46 0.44
N LYS A 183 -21.46 -14.56 1.03
CA LYS A 183 -20.59 -15.47 1.78
C LYS A 183 -19.64 -16.18 0.84
N ILE A 184 -18.33 -15.97 1.03
CA ILE A 184 -17.25 -16.55 0.23
C ILE A 184 -16.87 -17.92 0.77
N GLU A 185 -16.50 -17.97 2.05
CA GLU A 185 -16.12 -19.18 2.77
C GLU A 185 -16.31 -19.03 4.27
N GLN A 186 -16.32 -20.15 4.96
CA GLN A 186 -16.20 -20.25 6.40
C GLN A 186 -14.93 -21.03 6.71
N PHE A 187 -14.11 -20.54 7.63
CA PHE A 187 -12.84 -21.17 7.95
C PHE A 187 -12.49 -21.03 9.43
N ARG A 188 -11.54 -21.84 9.87
CA ARG A 188 -10.96 -21.75 11.20
C ARG A 188 -9.68 -20.95 11.15
N VAL A 189 -9.56 -19.93 11.99
CA VAL A 189 -8.33 -19.13 12.13
C VAL A 189 -7.23 -20.05 12.66
N THR A 190 -6.22 -20.30 11.83
CA THR A 190 -5.10 -21.17 12.20
C THR A 190 -3.97 -20.40 12.87
N ARG A 191 -3.84 -19.11 12.56
CA ARG A 191 -2.82 -18.23 13.13
C ARG A 191 -3.33 -16.79 13.17
N VAL A 192 -2.95 -16.07 14.21
CA VAL A 192 -3.10 -14.62 14.35
C VAL A 192 -1.71 -14.04 14.57
N GLN A 193 -1.31 -13.10 13.74
CA GLN A 193 0.01 -12.47 13.84
C GLN A 193 -0.13 -10.95 13.96
N ALA A 194 0.79 -10.33 14.68
CA ALA A 194 0.92 -8.87 14.75
C ALA A 194 2.39 -8.48 14.77
N PHE A 195 2.70 -7.28 14.30
CA PHE A 195 4.04 -6.74 14.42
C PHE A 195 4.37 -6.42 15.89
N ARG A 196 5.55 -6.84 16.32
CA ARG A 196 6.17 -6.49 17.60
C ARG A 196 7.59 -5.99 17.32
N GLY A 197 7.75 -4.67 17.28
CA GLY A 197 8.92 -4.05 16.69
C GLY A 197 8.94 -4.30 15.19
N LEU A 198 10.06 -4.74 14.63
CA LEU A 198 10.24 -5.03 13.21
C LEU A 198 9.84 -6.47 12.83
N ALA A 199 9.58 -7.33 13.80
CA ALA A 199 9.25 -8.73 13.55
C ALA A 199 7.74 -8.98 13.65
N GLN A 200 7.24 -9.80 12.74
CA GLN A 200 5.90 -10.36 12.83
C GLN A 200 5.91 -11.52 13.83
N SER A 201 5.03 -11.49 14.81
CA SER A 201 4.98 -12.46 15.91
C SER A 201 3.59 -13.04 16.04
N ASP A 202 3.51 -14.32 16.37
CA ASP A 202 2.25 -14.99 16.68
C ASP A 202 1.67 -14.44 17.99
N ILE A 203 0.37 -14.19 17.98
CA ILE A 203 -0.40 -13.78 19.16
C ILE A 203 -1.62 -14.70 19.31
N GLU A 204 -2.11 -14.87 20.54
CA GLU A 204 -3.26 -15.71 20.80
C GLU A 204 -4.58 -15.03 20.43
N GLU A 205 -4.63 -13.70 20.61
CA GLU A 205 -5.83 -12.89 20.42
C GLU A 205 -5.49 -11.51 19.86
N GLY A 206 -6.30 -11.04 18.91
CA GLY A 206 -6.32 -9.64 18.43
C GLY A 206 -7.61 -8.96 18.87
N LEU A 207 -7.54 -7.67 19.22
CA LEU A 207 -8.64 -6.84 19.72
C LEU A 207 -8.97 -5.73 18.74
N ALA A 208 -10.17 -5.17 18.84
CA ALA A 208 -10.60 -4.01 18.06
C ALA A 208 -9.58 -2.86 18.16
N GLY A 209 -9.16 -2.34 17.03
CA GLY A 209 -8.09 -1.35 16.86
C GLY A 209 -6.71 -1.95 16.57
N ASP A 210 -6.49 -3.26 16.78
CA ASP A 210 -5.24 -3.92 16.39
C ASP A 210 -5.18 -4.15 14.87
N ILE A 211 -3.99 -4.00 14.30
CA ILE A 211 -3.67 -4.45 12.94
C ILE A 211 -3.06 -5.84 13.05
N VAL A 212 -3.74 -6.82 12.45
CA VAL A 212 -3.36 -8.24 12.55
C VAL A 212 -3.36 -8.92 11.18
N SER A 213 -2.58 -9.99 11.06
CA SER A 213 -2.61 -10.90 9.92
C SER A 213 -3.25 -12.22 10.36
N LEU A 214 -4.24 -12.67 9.62
CA LEU A 214 -4.96 -13.92 9.87
C LEU A 214 -4.59 -14.97 8.82
N ALA A 215 -4.46 -16.23 9.24
CA ALA A 215 -4.32 -17.38 8.36
C ALA A 215 -5.45 -18.39 8.56
N GLY A 216 -5.65 -19.25 7.55
CA GLY A 216 -6.66 -20.33 7.58
C GLY A 216 -7.68 -20.25 6.44
N MET A 217 -7.75 -19.13 5.72
CA MET A 217 -8.59 -18.96 4.53
C MET A 217 -7.94 -19.53 3.27
N THR A 218 -8.78 -19.85 2.29
CA THR A 218 -8.36 -20.37 0.99
C THR A 218 -8.81 -19.48 -0.19
N LYS A 219 -9.95 -18.80 -0.04
CA LYS A 219 -10.59 -18.02 -1.11
C LYS A 219 -10.64 -16.53 -0.80
N ALA A 220 -10.84 -16.18 0.46
CA ALA A 220 -10.96 -14.79 0.89
C ALA A 220 -9.76 -13.96 0.43
N THR A 221 -10.01 -12.70 0.06
CA THR A 221 -9.04 -11.82 -0.55
C THR A 221 -9.15 -10.39 0.01
N VAL A 222 -8.41 -9.48 -0.56
CA VAL A 222 -8.43 -8.05 -0.22
C VAL A 222 -9.82 -7.46 -0.49
N ALA A 223 -10.24 -6.51 0.33
CA ALA A 223 -11.56 -5.88 0.35
C ALA A 223 -12.71 -6.80 0.81
N ASP A 224 -12.42 -8.03 1.19
CA ASP A 224 -13.40 -8.88 1.87
C ASP A 224 -13.46 -8.57 3.36
N THR A 225 -14.64 -8.79 3.96
CA THR A 225 -14.84 -8.68 5.41
C THR A 225 -14.69 -10.04 6.06
N ILE A 226 -13.73 -10.16 6.97
CA ILE A 226 -13.59 -11.34 7.83
C ILE A 226 -14.34 -11.07 9.13
N CYS A 227 -15.32 -11.91 9.46
CA CYS A 227 -16.21 -11.61 10.58
C CYS A 227 -16.72 -12.86 11.32
N ALA A 228 -17.35 -12.61 12.46
CA ALA A 228 -18.08 -13.63 13.20
C ALA A 228 -19.25 -14.20 12.36
N LEU A 229 -19.67 -15.44 12.64
CA LEU A 229 -20.73 -16.12 11.89
C LEU A 229 -22.11 -15.44 11.99
N ALA A 230 -22.31 -14.61 13.01
CA ALA A 230 -23.55 -13.86 13.23
C ALA A 230 -23.65 -12.57 12.40
N VAL A 231 -22.57 -12.18 11.72
CA VAL A 231 -22.49 -10.94 10.95
C VAL A 231 -22.87 -11.19 9.51
N ASP A 232 -23.89 -10.49 9.01
CA ASP A 232 -24.39 -10.62 7.63
C ASP A 232 -24.02 -9.40 6.75
N GLU A 233 -23.66 -8.28 7.37
CA GLU A 233 -23.31 -7.05 6.66
C GLU A 233 -21.79 -6.90 6.54
N PRO A 234 -21.25 -6.72 5.31
CA PRO A 234 -19.84 -6.47 5.11
C PRO A 234 -19.46 -5.05 5.56
N LEU A 235 -18.19 -4.86 5.86
CA LEU A 235 -17.61 -3.53 6.03
C LEU A 235 -17.52 -2.82 4.68
N ASP A 236 -17.64 -1.51 4.73
CA ASP A 236 -17.45 -0.69 3.55
C ASP A 236 -15.99 -0.75 3.06
N ALA A 237 -15.80 -1.07 1.80
CA ALA A 237 -14.49 -1.26 1.22
C ALA A 237 -14.39 -0.61 -0.17
N GLN A 238 -13.29 0.09 -0.40
CA GLN A 238 -13.00 0.65 -1.71
C GLN A 238 -12.88 -0.45 -2.78
N PRO A 239 -13.39 -0.24 -3.99
CA PRO A 239 -13.23 -1.16 -5.09
C PRO A 239 -11.74 -1.32 -5.42
N ILE A 240 -11.36 -2.53 -5.80
CA ILE A 240 -10.04 -2.76 -6.37
C ILE A 240 -10.11 -2.30 -7.81
N ASP A 241 -9.33 -1.28 -8.14
CA ASP A 241 -9.25 -0.79 -9.52
C ASP A 241 -8.76 -1.89 -10.45
N PRO A 242 -9.40 -2.07 -11.58
CA PRO A 242 -8.98 -3.07 -12.54
C PRO A 242 -7.67 -2.67 -13.23
N PRO A 243 -6.91 -3.65 -13.75
CA PRO A 243 -5.71 -3.38 -14.51
C PRO A 243 -5.99 -2.57 -15.78
N THR A 244 -5.04 -1.71 -16.16
CA THR A 244 -5.10 -0.82 -17.33
C THR A 244 -4.18 -1.24 -18.46
N ILE A 245 -3.10 -1.97 -18.15
CA ILE A 245 -2.14 -2.48 -19.14
C ILE A 245 -1.93 -3.98 -19.00
N THR A 246 -1.53 -4.61 -20.09
CA THR A 246 -1.10 -6.01 -20.11
C THR A 246 0.23 -6.17 -20.82
N VAL A 247 1.04 -7.10 -20.34
CA VAL A 247 2.35 -7.47 -20.90
C VAL A 247 2.41 -8.97 -21.03
N THR A 248 2.90 -9.49 -22.14
CA THR A 248 3.09 -10.93 -22.31
C THR A 248 4.48 -11.34 -21.80
N PHE A 249 4.48 -12.29 -20.89
CA PHE A 249 5.67 -12.97 -20.37
C PHE A 249 5.83 -14.30 -21.09
N GLY A 250 6.89 -14.43 -21.87
CA GLY A 250 7.21 -15.63 -22.61
C GLY A 250 8.50 -16.30 -22.13
N ILE A 251 8.76 -17.49 -22.64
CA ILE A 251 10.08 -18.12 -22.50
C ILE A 251 11.08 -17.38 -23.41
N ASN A 252 12.34 -17.37 -23.01
CA ASN A 252 13.42 -16.99 -23.92
C ASN A 252 13.73 -18.19 -24.84
N ASP A 253 13.38 -18.08 -26.10
CA ASP A 253 13.59 -19.08 -27.15
C ASP A 253 14.85 -18.81 -27.98
N SER A 254 15.64 -17.79 -27.61
CA SER A 254 16.88 -17.46 -28.32
C SER A 254 17.97 -18.52 -28.11
N PRO A 255 18.94 -18.62 -29.03
CA PRO A 255 20.11 -19.51 -28.87
C PRO A 255 20.98 -19.22 -27.64
N LEU A 256 20.74 -18.09 -26.98
CA LEU A 256 21.46 -17.64 -25.80
C LEU A 256 20.69 -17.92 -24.50
N ALA A 257 19.52 -18.55 -24.58
CA ALA A 257 18.68 -18.86 -23.41
C ALA A 257 19.47 -19.66 -22.35
N GLY A 258 19.29 -19.29 -21.08
CA GLY A 258 19.93 -19.95 -19.94
C GLY A 258 21.35 -19.45 -19.62
N ARG A 259 21.81 -18.35 -20.26
CA ARG A 259 23.13 -17.76 -19.95
C ARG A 259 23.06 -16.82 -18.74
N ASP A 260 22.03 -15.98 -18.68
CA ASP A 260 21.86 -14.98 -17.62
C ASP A 260 20.96 -15.49 -16.49
N GLY A 261 20.03 -16.41 -16.77
CA GLY A 261 19.15 -17.05 -15.81
C GLY A 261 18.98 -18.55 -16.09
N LYS A 262 18.87 -19.33 -15.03
CA LYS A 262 18.67 -20.79 -15.15
C LYS A 262 17.21 -21.20 -15.19
N LYS A 263 16.30 -20.31 -14.81
CA LYS A 263 14.86 -20.56 -14.74
C LYS A 263 14.19 -20.11 -16.03
N VAL A 264 14.29 -20.93 -17.07
CA VAL A 264 13.81 -20.64 -18.44
C VAL A 264 12.55 -21.44 -18.83
N GLN A 265 12.10 -22.39 -17.98
CA GLN A 265 10.99 -23.29 -18.30
C GLN A 265 9.64 -22.59 -18.06
N SER A 266 8.72 -22.71 -19.02
CA SER A 266 7.37 -22.15 -18.96
C SER A 266 6.63 -22.50 -17.67
N ARG A 267 6.72 -23.76 -17.22
CA ARG A 267 6.09 -24.20 -15.97
C ARG A 267 6.60 -23.44 -14.75
N VAL A 268 7.91 -23.21 -14.63
CA VAL A 268 8.53 -22.53 -13.49
C VAL A 268 8.17 -21.03 -13.50
N ILE A 269 8.12 -20.44 -14.70
CA ILE A 269 7.64 -19.06 -14.89
C ILE A 269 6.17 -18.94 -14.44
N ARG A 270 5.31 -19.85 -14.91
CA ARG A 270 3.90 -19.89 -14.55
C ARG A 270 3.69 -19.97 -13.03
N GLU A 271 4.36 -20.93 -12.38
CA GLU A 271 4.27 -21.11 -10.93
C GLU A 271 4.66 -19.84 -10.17
N ARG A 272 5.71 -19.14 -10.62
CA ARG A 272 6.15 -17.87 -10.02
C ARG A 272 5.14 -16.74 -10.24
N LEU A 273 4.61 -16.60 -11.46
CA LEU A 273 3.60 -15.60 -11.80
C LEU A 273 2.31 -15.84 -11.02
N MET A 274 1.82 -17.09 -10.93
CA MET A 274 0.63 -17.44 -10.15
C MET A 274 0.80 -17.09 -8.67
N LYS A 275 2.00 -17.36 -8.12
CA LYS A 275 2.33 -16.95 -6.74
C LYS A 275 2.28 -15.43 -6.55
N GLU A 276 2.70 -14.66 -7.55
CA GLU A 276 2.59 -13.20 -7.53
C GLU A 276 1.11 -12.77 -7.49
N ALA A 277 0.27 -13.33 -8.35
CA ALA A 277 -1.15 -13.01 -8.40
C ALA A 277 -1.91 -13.42 -7.12
N GLU A 278 -1.44 -14.45 -6.41
CA GLU A 278 -1.98 -14.81 -5.10
C GLU A 278 -1.69 -13.75 -4.03
N GLY A 279 -0.54 -13.10 -4.10
CA GLY A 279 -0.12 -12.07 -3.15
C GLY A 279 -0.47 -10.64 -3.57
N ASN A 280 -0.76 -10.39 -4.84
CA ASN A 280 -0.99 -9.06 -5.39
C ASN A 280 -2.29 -9.01 -6.20
N VAL A 281 -3.35 -8.51 -5.58
CA VAL A 281 -4.69 -8.43 -6.19
C VAL A 281 -4.79 -7.48 -7.39
N ALA A 282 -3.83 -6.58 -7.56
CA ALA A 282 -3.75 -5.68 -8.71
C ALA A 282 -3.19 -6.36 -9.96
N ILE A 283 -2.60 -7.56 -9.82
CA ILE A 283 -2.05 -8.34 -10.93
C ILE A 283 -3.02 -9.46 -11.31
N LYS A 284 -3.32 -9.57 -12.60
CA LYS A 284 -4.09 -10.68 -13.17
C LYS A 284 -3.25 -11.44 -14.19
N ILE A 285 -3.35 -12.76 -14.18
CA ILE A 285 -2.58 -13.63 -15.06
C ILE A 285 -3.54 -14.52 -15.83
N LYS A 286 -3.31 -14.60 -17.15
CA LYS A 286 -3.99 -15.51 -18.06
C LYS A 286 -2.98 -16.22 -18.96
N ASP A 287 -3.26 -17.46 -19.31
CA ASP A 287 -2.47 -18.14 -20.34
C ASP A 287 -2.79 -17.48 -21.70
N THR A 288 -1.78 -17.27 -22.56
CA THR A 288 -2.01 -16.77 -23.92
C THR A 288 -2.79 -17.80 -24.77
N PRO A 289 -3.60 -17.37 -25.75
CA PRO A 289 -4.39 -18.30 -26.56
C PRO A 289 -3.57 -19.40 -27.26
N GLY A 290 -2.29 -19.14 -27.54
CA GLY A 290 -1.34 -20.13 -28.11
C GLY A 290 -0.63 -21.02 -27.10
N GLY A 291 -0.76 -20.75 -25.80
CA GLY A 291 -0.05 -21.48 -24.72
C GLY A 291 1.45 -21.23 -24.67
N GLU A 292 1.98 -20.27 -25.43
CA GLU A 292 3.41 -19.98 -25.53
C GLU A 292 3.88 -18.94 -24.49
N GLY A 293 2.95 -18.33 -23.75
CA GLY A 293 3.25 -17.30 -22.76
C GLY A 293 2.11 -17.03 -21.80
N PHE A 294 2.28 -15.97 -20.99
CA PHE A 294 1.34 -15.55 -19.97
C PHE A 294 1.04 -14.06 -20.14
N GLU A 295 -0.22 -13.70 -20.28
CA GLU A 295 -0.67 -12.32 -20.21
C GLU A 295 -0.72 -11.90 -18.74
N VAL A 296 0.12 -10.95 -18.37
CA VAL A 296 0.19 -10.36 -17.05
C VAL A 296 -0.36 -8.95 -17.14
N SER A 297 -1.48 -8.71 -16.48
CA SER A 297 -2.17 -7.42 -16.47
C SER A 297 -1.96 -6.72 -15.14
N GLY A 298 -1.73 -5.41 -15.16
CA GLY A 298 -1.50 -4.58 -13.97
C GLY A 298 -1.90 -3.13 -14.20
N ARG A 299 -1.63 -2.28 -13.21
CA ARG A 299 -2.05 -0.87 -13.19
C ARG A 299 -1.12 0.03 -14.00
N GLY A 300 0.17 -0.23 -14.02
CA GLY A 300 1.13 0.64 -14.66
C GLY A 300 2.46 -0.05 -15.01
N GLU A 301 3.28 0.65 -15.78
CA GLU A 301 4.56 0.14 -16.27
C GLU A 301 5.56 -0.11 -15.14
N LEU A 302 5.56 0.74 -14.11
CA LEU A 302 6.46 0.55 -12.96
C LEU A 302 6.16 -0.74 -12.21
N GLN A 303 4.87 -1.07 -12.00
CA GLN A 303 4.46 -2.32 -11.37
C GLN A 303 4.97 -3.53 -12.15
N MET A 304 4.86 -3.50 -13.48
CA MET A 304 5.40 -4.55 -14.34
C MET A 304 6.92 -4.61 -14.30
N GLY A 305 7.58 -3.44 -14.32
CA GLY A 305 9.04 -3.33 -14.22
C GLY A 305 9.60 -3.90 -12.92
N VAL A 306 8.94 -3.64 -11.80
CA VAL A 306 9.30 -4.20 -10.48
C VAL A 306 9.15 -5.73 -10.48
N LEU A 307 8.06 -6.26 -11.03
CA LEU A 307 7.87 -7.71 -11.14
C LEU A 307 8.96 -8.36 -12.01
N ILE A 308 9.25 -7.79 -13.17
CA ILE A 308 10.29 -8.27 -14.09
C ILE A 308 11.65 -8.28 -13.39
N GLU A 309 12.00 -7.19 -12.71
CA GLU A 309 13.29 -7.07 -12.03
C GLU A 309 13.43 -8.06 -10.87
N ASN A 310 12.36 -8.25 -10.09
CA ASN A 310 12.34 -9.26 -9.02
C ASN A 310 12.55 -10.65 -9.58
N MET A 311 11.85 -11.03 -10.66
CA MET A 311 12.01 -12.32 -11.31
C MET A 311 13.44 -12.47 -11.88
N ARG A 312 13.99 -11.41 -12.49
CA ARG A 312 15.39 -11.42 -12.97
C ARG A 312 16.37 -11.70 -11.83
N ARG A 313 16.22 -11.04 -10.68
CA ARG A 313 17.06 -11.26 -9.48
C ARG A 313 16.91 -12.68 -8.91
N GLU A 314 15.72 -13.26 -9.05
CA GLU A 314 15.46 -14.65 -8.65
C GLU A 314 16.07 -15.67 -9.64
N GLY A 315 16.69 -15.23 -10.74
CA GLY A 315 17.35 -16.06 -11.75
C GLY A 315 16.43 -16.56 -12.86
N PHE A 316 15.29 -15.89 -13.09
CA PHE A 316 14.46 -16.10 -14.27
C PHE A 316 15.04 -15.37 -15.47
N GLU A 317 14.89 -15.97 -16.64
CA GLU A 317 15.18 -15.37 -17.94
C GLU A 317 13.91 -15.43 -18.78
N LEU A 318 13.43 -14.26 -19.21
CA LEU A 318 12.11 -14.07 -19.78
C LEU A 318 12.19 -13.30 -21.10
N SER A 319 11.25 -13.59 -21.99
CA SER A 319 10.89 -12.73 -23.11
C SER A 319 9.69 -11.87 -22.69
N ILE A 320 9.76 -10.56 -22.93
CA ILE A 320 8.74 -9.61 -22.51
C ILE A 320 8.24 -8.84 -23.74
N SER A 321 6.92 -8.78 -23.93
CA SER A 321 6.30 -7.98 -24.98
C SER A 321 6.28 -6.48 -24.62
N ARG A 322 5.95 -5.65 -25.59
CA ARG A 322 5.58 -4.25 -25.30
C ARG A 322 4.26 -4.24 -24.52
N PRO A 323 4.10 -3.30 -23.57
CA PRO A 323 2.83 -3.07 -22.89
C PRO A 323 1.72 -2.76 -23.90
N GLN A 324 0.53 -3.29 -23.64
CA GLN A 324 -0.68 -3.03 -24.41
C GLN A 324 -1.76 -2.50 -23.47
N VAL A 325 -2.48 -1.48 -23.90
CA VAL A 325 -3.60 -0.91 -23.17
C VAL A 325 -4.77 -1.89 -23.16
N ILE A 326 -5.43 -2.05 -22.03
CA ILE A 326 -6.62 -2.89 -21.89
C ILE A 326 -7.85 -2.05 -22.20
N MET A 327 -8.48 -2.35 -23.34
CA MET A 327 -9.77 -1.76 -23.72
C MET A 327 -10.91 -2.46 -22.99
N ARG A 328 -11.99 -1.74 -22.70
CA ARG A 328 -13.20 -2.25 -22.06
C ARG A 328 -14.42 -1.98 -22.92
N GLU A 329 -15.41 -2.86 -22.80
CA GLU A 329 -16.75 -2.60 -23.32
C GLU A 329 -17.53 -1.83 -22.26
N GLY A 330 -17.81 -0.56 -22.53
CA GLY A 330 -18.64 0.34 -21.72
C GLY A 330 -20.06 0.46 -22.30
N GLU A 331 -20.91 1.24 -21.63
CA GLU A 331 -22.30 1.45 -22.06
C GLU A 331 -22.40 2.13 -23.43
N ASN A 332 -21.42 2.96 -23.80
CA ASN A 332 -21.39 3.74 -25.05
C ASN A 332 -20.43 3.17 -26.11
N GLY A 333 -19.88 1.98 -25.89
CA GLY A 333 -18.92 1.33 -26.79
C GLY A 333 -17.59 1.00 -26.10
N THR A 334 -16.55 0.77 -26.90
CA THR A 334 -15.22 0.45 -26.39
C THR A 334 -14.58 1.67 -25.73
N GLU A 335 -14.12 1.52 -24.51
CA GLU A 335 -13.49 2.54 -23.69
C GLU A 335 -12.02 2.21 -23.46
N GLU A 336 -11.15 3.24 -23.48
CA GLU A 336 -9.75 3.16 -23.10
C GLU A 336 -9.55 3.80 -21.73
N PRO A 337 -8.55 3.37 -20.93
CA PRO A 337 -8.20 4.05 -19.70
C PRO A 337 -7.57 5.41 -20.01
N ILE A 338 -8.03 6.45 -19.32
CA ILE A 338 -7.48 7.81 -19.40
C ILE A 338 -6.90 8.14 -18.02
N GLU A 339 -5.74 8.80 -18.02
CA GLU A 339 -5.05 9.25 -16.82
C GLU A 339 -4.89 10.77 -16.86
N GLU A 340 -4.92 11.40 -15.70
CA GLU A 340 -4.55 12.78 -15.52
C GLU A 340 -3.06 12.84 -15.14
N ALA A 341 -2.24 13.45 -16.01
CA ALA A 341 -0.82 13.64 -15.74
C ALA A 341 -0.57 15.00 -15.12
N THR A 342 -0.03 15.05 -13.91
CA THR A 342 0.48 16.25 -13.28
C THR A 342 2.00 16.29 -13.44
N ILE A 343 2.52 17.32 -14.10
CA ILE A 343 3.94 17.44 -14.42
C ILE A 343 4.48 18.71 -13.76
N ASP A 344 5.35 18.55 -12.78
CA ASP A 344 6.09 19.65 -12.17
C ASP A 344 7.41 19.82 -12.87
N VAL A 345 7.63 21.02 -13.43
CA VAL A 345 8.88 21.38 -14.13
C VAL A 345 9.23 22.83 -13.84
N ASP A 346 10.51 23.16 -13.88
CA ASP A 346 10.96 24.54 -13.83
C ASP A 346 10.44 25.34 -15.03
N ASP A 347 10.18 26.62 -14.83
CA ASP A 347 9.58 27.52 -15.84
C ASP A 347 10.32 27.50 -17.19
N GLU A 348 11.64 27.31 -17.18
CA GLU A 348 12.46 27.23 -18.38
C GLU A 348 12.14 25.99 -19.26
N TYR A 349 11.57 24.91 -18.71
CA TYR A 349 11.22 23.68 -19.44
C TYR A 349 9.71 23.57 -19.74
N SER A 350 8.87 24.47 -19.19
CA SER A 350 7.41 24.40 -19.35
C SER A 350 6.98 24.42 -20.81
N GLY A 351 7.62 25.23 -21.65
CA GLY A 351 7.37 25.29 -23.10
C GLY A 351 7.61 23.95 -23.80
N ALA A 352 8.68 23.25 -23.44
CA ALA A 352 9.03 21.95 -24.05
C ALA A 352 8.04 20.82 -23.62
N VAL A 353 7.45 20.93 -22.44
CA VAL A 353 6.43 19.96 -21.96
C VAL A 353 5.09 20.21 -22.65
N ILE A 354 4.68 21.47 -22.83
CA ILE A 354 3.42 21.82 -23.49
C ILE A 354 3.44 21.43 -24.99
N GLU A 355 4.61 21.47 -25.62
CA GLU A 355 4.75 21.13 -27.06
C GLU A 355 4.64 19.62 -27.32
N LYS A 356 4.90 18.77 -26.34
CA LYS A 356 4.78 17.32 -26.44
C LYS A 356 3.40 16.81 -26.07
#